data_de9b70550b7d572a59180d8393d4f970
#
_entry.id   de9b70550b7d572a59180d8393d4f970
#
_cell.length_a   1.000
_cell.length_b   1.000
_cell.length_c   1.000
_cell.angle_alpha   90.00
_cell.angle_beta   90.00
_cell.angle_gamma   90.00
#
_symmetry.space_group_name_H-M   'P 1'
#
loop_
_entity.id
_entity.type
_entity.pdbx_description
1 polymer ?
#
loop_
_entity_poly.entity_id
_entity_poly.type
_entity_poly.pdbx_seq_one_letter_code
_entity_poly.pdbx_strand_id
1 'polypeptide(L)'
;MLRPNISNEEYHSDTALGSSRARQLLGSCPAKVKHSMQFPTPSTPALLNGSLVHTATLEPALTDIEFGCKPLEIDGNSSRTKAYKEAFELMEEAEPNKRWLPPADYNMCMDVAGSAREHPLLMEMLYHPASKVEHTGFFEVEGTACKVRPDLYNSENGMVLDLKTTLDASEKGFAKSVRQFGYAFQAAFYMTALRQMGERPKQFVFLVVEKTAPFATACYALEN
;
A
#
# COMPACT_ATOMS: atom_id res chain seq x y z
N MET A 1 -5.06 -20.19 -4.35
CA MET A 1 -6.06 -19.38 -5.05
C MET A 1 -6.17 -18.03 -4.36
N LEU A 2 -6.21 -16.94 -5.11
CA LEU A 2 -6.42 -15.58 -4.60
C LEU A 2 -7.86 -15.41 -4.10
N ARG A 3 -8.02 -14.77 -2.93
CA ARG A 3 -9.32 -14.56 -2.27
C ARG A 3 -9.64 -13.07 -2.24
N PRO A 4 -10.80 -12.65 -2.70
CA PRO A 4 -11.28 -11.27 -2.55
C PRO A 4 -11.76 -11.02 -1.10
N ASN A 5 -12.00 -9.75 -0.77
CA ASN A 5 -12.72 -9.32 0.42
C ASN A 5 -12.12 -9.72 1.78
N ILE A 6 -10.81 -9.94 1.84
CA ILE A 6 -10.10 -10.01 3.13
C ILE A 6 -9.76 -8.58 3.54
N SER A 7 -10.27 -8.10 4.66
CA SER A 7 -10.03 -6.73 5.11
C SER A 7 -8.55 -6.46 5.39
N ASN A 8 -8.15 -5.20 5.42
CA ASN A 8 -6.78 -4.81 5.79
C ASN A 8 -6.44 -5.27 7.21
N GLU A 9 -7.40 -5.18 8.14
CA GLU A 9 -7.22 -5.63 9.52
C GLU A 9 -6.99 -7.15 9.57
N GLU A 10 -7.84 -7.94 8.90
CA GLU A 10 -7.70 -9.39 8.82
C GLU A 10 -6.37 -9.80 8.17
N TYR A 11 -5.99 -9.15 7.05
CA TYR A 11 -4.70 -9.42 6.40
C TYR A 11 -3.52 -9.13 7.31
N HIS A 12 -3.52 -8.02 8.03
CA HIS A 12 -2.39 -7.63 8.88
C HIS A 12 -2.32 -8.39 10.21
N SER A 13 -3.46 -8.84 10.74
CA SER A 13 -3.52 -9.67 11.97
C SER A 13 -3.09 -11.12 11.74
N ASP A 14 -3.20 -11.64 10.52
CA ASP A 14 -2.76 -12.99 10.18
C ASP A 14 -1.26 -13.18 10.40
N THR A 15 -0.86 -14.34 10.93
CA THR A 15 0.52 -14.64 11.32
C THR A 15 1.43 -15.09 10.18
N ALA A 16 0.88 -15.41 8.99
CA ALA A 16 1.66 -15.78 7.83
C ALA A 16 2.64 -14.65 7.41
N LEU A 17 3.79 -15.02 6.89
CA LEU A 17 4.84 -14.08 6.50
C LEU A 17 4.50 -13.39 5.18
N GLY A 18 4.28 -12.07 5.22
CA GLY A 18 4.27 -11.23 4.02
C GLY A 18 5.68 -10.87 3.55
N SER A 19 5.81 -10.35 2.33
CA SER A 19 7.09 -10.00 1.71
C SER A 19 7.98 -9.10 2.58
N SER A 20 7.42 -8.10 3.25
CA SER A 20 8.18 -7.19 4.14
C SER A 20 8.82 -7.91 5.32
N ARG A 21 8.08 -8.81 5.98
CA ARG A 21 8.60 -9.61 7.10
C ARG A 21 9.59 -10.66 6.63
N ALA A 22 9.31 -11.32 5.50
CA ALA A 22 10.23 -12.27 4.89
C ALA A 22 11.57 -11.59 4.53
N ARG A 23 11.52 -10.37 3.97
CA ARG A 23 12.73 -9.58 3.71
C ARG A 23 13.50 -9.21 4.97
N GLN A 24 12.83 -8.91 6.08
CA GLN A 24 13.49 -8.60 7.35
C GLN A 24 14.36 -9.78 7.85
N LEU A 25 14.00 -11.02 7.52
CA LEU A 25 14.83 -12.19 7.85
C LEU A 25 16.17 -12.19 7.13
N LEU A 26 16.27 -11.56 5.95
CA LEU A 26 17.55 -11.46 5.20
C LEU A 26 18.52 -10.45 5.84
N GLY A 27 18.01 -9.41 6.48
CA GLY A 27 18.83 -8.34 7.08
C GLY A 27 18.85 -8.36 8.62
N SER A 28 18.18 -9.36 9.26
CA SER A 28 18.01 -9.42 10.71
C SER A 28 17.95 -10.88 11.18
N CYS A 29 17.87 -11.10 12.50
CA CYS A 29 17.71 -12.45 13.03
C CYS A 29 16.22 -12.79 13.24
N PRO A 30 15.85 -14.10 13.18
CA PRO A 30 14.47 -14.55 13.40
C PRO A 30 13.85 -14.09 14.72
N ALA A 31 14.66 -13.98 15.79
CA ALA A 31 14.18 -13.51 17.09
C ALA A 31 13.66 -12.06 17.04
N LYS A 32 14.34 -11.16 16.31
CA LYS A 32 13.90 -9.78 16.13
C LYS A 32 12.62 -9.70 15.30
N VAL A 33 12.52 -10.51 14.24
CA VAL A 33 11.29 -10.58 13.42
C VAL A 33 10.13 -11.09 14.27
N LYS A 34 10.31 -12.17 15.03
CA LYS A 34 9.29 -12.68 15.96
C LYS A 34 8.87 -11.61 16.99
N HIS A 35 9.83 -10.90 17.57
CA HIS A 35 9.55 -9.81 18.50
C HIS A 35 8.72 -8.70 17.86
N SER A 36 9.06 -8.26 16.64
CA SER A 36 8.28 -7.22 15.93
C SER A 36 6.87 -7.66 15.54
N MET A 37 6.63 -8.97 15.42
CA MET A 37 5.28 -9.51 15.22
C MET A 37 4.45 -9.48 16.50
N GLN A 38 5.06 -9.74 17.66
CA GLN A 38 4.40 -9.70 18.96
C GLN A 38 4.18 -8.28 19.48
N PHE A 39 5.08 -7.38 19.14
CA PHE A 39 5.08 -5.97 19.56
C PHE A 39 5.16 -5.05 18.33
N PRO A 40 4.05 -4.92 17.58
CA PRO A 40 4.05 -4.07 16.40
C PRO A 40 4.26 -2.60 16.78
N THR A 41 5.15 -1.94 16.06
CA THR A 41 5.32 -0.49 16.20
C THR A 41 4.11 0.25 15.62
N PRO A 42 3.71 1.38 16.23
CA PRO A 42 2.65 2.21 15.67
C PRO A 42 2.92 2.60 14.22
N SER A 43 1.86 2.75 13.44
CA SER A 43 1.97 3.24 12.06
C SER A 43 2.63 4.62 12.02
N THR A 44 3.61 4.80 11.15
CA THR A 44 4.21 6.11 10.92
C THR A 44 3.33 6.95 10.00
N PRO A 45 3.41 8.31 10.06
CA PRO A 45 2.70 9.15 9.10
C PRO A 45 2.95 8.76 7.64
N ALA A 46 4.18 8.39 7.31
CA ALA A 46 4.53 7.96 5.95
C ALA A 46 3.81 6.67 5.52
N LEU A 47 3.62 5.71 6.43
CA LEU A 47 2.85 4.49 6.16
C LEU A 47 1.35 4.80 6.05
N LEU A 48 0.84 5.69 6.89
CA LEU A 48 -0.56 6.11 6.85
C LEU A 48 -0.87 6.83 5.52
N ASN A 49 -0.01 7.76 5.10
CA ASN A 49 -0.12 8.44 3.82
C ASN A 49 -0.07 7.44 2.65
N GLY A 50 0.86 6.48 2.68
CA GLY A 50 0.92 5.40 1.69
C GLY A 50 -0.38 4.59 1.63
N SER A 51 -0.94 4.21 2.78
CA SER A 51 -2.21 3.48 2.84
C SER A 51 -3.36 4.28 2.23
N LEU A 52 -3.48 5.59 2.55
CA LEU A 52 -4.52 6.43 1.94
C LEU A 52 -4.36 6.51 0.41
N VAL A 53 -3.13 6.72 -0.09
CA VAL A 53 -2.89 6.74 -1.55
C VAL A 53 -3.31 5.42 -2.20
N HIS A 54 -2.96 4.27 -1.62
CA HIS A 54 -3.36 2.95 -2.14
C HIS A 54 -4.89 2.82 -2.17
N THR A 55 -5.56 3.05 -1.04
CA THR A 55 -7.04 2.94 -0.97
C THR A 55 -7.71 3.90 -1.94
N ALA A 56 -7.33 5.17 -1.97
CA ALA A 56 -7.92 6.17 -2.86
C ALA A 56 -7.67 5.87 -4.36
N THR A 57 -6.57 5.19 -4.67
CA THR A 57 -6.22 4.81 -6.04
C THR A 57 -6.95 3.55 -6.49
N LEU A 58 -6.91 2.49 -5.67
CA LEU A 58 -7.33 1.14 -6.06
C LEU A 58 -8.77 0.83 -5.68
N GLU A 59 -9.22 1.30 -4.52
CA GLU A 59 -10.54 1.04 -3.94
C GLU A 59 -11.19 2.35 -3.44
N PRO A 60 -11.43 3.35 -4.32
CA PRO A 60 -11.84 4.70 -3.91
C PRO A 60 -13.13 4.73 -3.08
N ALA A 61 -14.01 3.76 -3.23
CA ALA A 61 -15.24 3.64 -2.42
C ALA A 61 -14.95 3.41 -0.93
N LEU A 62 -13.77 2.89 -0.58
CA LEU A 62 -13.35 2.67 0.81
C LEU A 62 -12.68 3.90 1.43
N THR A 63 -12.32 4.91 0.63
CA THR A 63 -11.56 6.07 1.11
C THR A 63 -12.27 6.77 2.27
N ASP A 64 -13.51 7.16 2.08
CA ASP A 64 -14.29 7.86 3.12
C ASP A 64 -14.71 6.97 4.28
N ILE A 65 -14.64 5.66 4.10
CA ILE A 65 -14.93 4.67 5.16
C ILE A 65 -13.71 4.52 6.08
N GLU A 66 -12.52 4.42 5.50
CA GLU A 66 -11.29 4.10 6.24
C GLU A 66 -10.49 5.32 6.69
N PHE A 67 -10.65 6.46 5.98
CA PHE A 67 -9.83 7.65 6.23
C PHE A 67 -10.66 8.90 6.41
N GLY A 68 -10.14 9.84 7.19
CA GLY A 68 -10.73 11.14 7.41
C GLY A 68 -9.68 12.24 7.44
N CYS A 69 -10.11 13.44 7.09
CA CYS A 69 -9.33 14.66 7.23
C CYS A 69 -9.60 15.28 8.59
N LYS A 70 -8.56 15.57 9.36
CA LYS A 70 -8.68 16.32 10.64
C LYS A 70 -9.28 17.69 10.40
N PRO A 71 -9.88 18.32 11.42
CA PRO A 71 -10.39 19.69 11.29
C PRO A 71 -9.30 20.65 10.81
N LEU A 72 -9.68 21.65 10.02
CA LEU A 72 -8.76 22.70 9.59
C LEU A 72 -8.34 23.55 10.79
N GLU A 73 -7.05 23.85 10.87
CA GLU A 73 -6.54 24.90 11.74
C GLU A 73 -6.78 26.24 11.04
N ILE A 74 -7.66 27.06 11.61
CA ILE A 74 -7.93 28.44 11.16
C ILE A 74 -7.55 29.41 12.26
N ASP A 75 -7.42 30.69 11.94
CA ASP A 75 -7.07 31.73 12.89
C ASP A 75 -7.87 31.65 14.19
N GLY A 76 -7.18 31.47 15.32
CA GLY A 76 -7.76 31.26 16.64
C GLY A 76 -8.21 29.82 16.96
N ASN A 77 -8.17 28.87 16.00
CA ASN A 77 -8.52 27.47 16.21
C ASN A 77 -7.37 26.53 15.82
N SER A 78 -6.21 26.70 16.47
CA SER A 78 -5.07 25.79 16.27
C SER A 78 -5.30 24.45 16.97
N SER A 79 -4.58 23.41 16.55
CA SER A 79 -4.61 22.06 17.15
C SER A 79 -4.30 22.03 18.66
N ARG A 80 -3.82 23.13 19.22
CA ARG A 80 -3.55 23.28 20.66
C ARG A 80 -4.76 23.80 21.43
N THR A 81 -5.74 24.40 20.77
CA THR A 81 -6.92 24.97 21.44
C THR A 81 -7.86 23.89 21.96
N LYS A 82 -8.58 24.21 23.04
CA LYS A 82 -9.59 23.31 23.60
C LYS A 82 -10.68 23.03 22.58
N ALA A 83 -11.15 24.06 21.87
CA ALA A 83 -12.20 23.91 20.86
C ALA A 83 -11.82 22.96 19.72
N TYR A 84 -10.56 23.02 19.24
CA TYR A 84 -10.07 22.07 18.22
C TYR A 84 -10.08 20.64 18.75
N LYS A 85 -9.58 20.42 19.97
CA LYS A 85 -9.52 19.08 20.58
C LYS A 85 -10.89 18.49 20.79
N GLU A 86 -11.84 19.26 21.33
CA GLU A 86 -13.22 18.84 21.53
C GLU A 86 -13.90 18.50 20.18
N ALA A 87 -13.69 19.32 19.15
CA ALA A 87 -14.23 19.01 17.82
C ALA A 87 -13.63 17.74 17.22
N PHE A 88 -12.33 17.52 17.41
CA PHE A 88 -11.68 16.31 16.88
C PHE A 88 -12.08 15.07 17.69
N GLU A 89 -12.21 15.15 19.02
CA GLU A 89 -12.71 14.06 19.87
C GLU A 89 -14.13 13.61 19.42
N LEU A 90 -15.02 14.56 19.15
CA LEU A 90 -16.37 14.24 18.62
C LEU A 90 -16.32 13.52 17.27
N MET A 91 -15.39 13.87 16.39
CA MET A 91 -15.19 13.18 15.11
C MET A 91 -14.66 11.77 15.32
N GLU A 92 -13.69 11.57 16.22
CA GLU A 92 -13.15 10.25 16.56
C GLU A 92 -14.19 9.36 17.23
N GLU A 93 -15.03 9.89 18.12
CA GLU A 93 -16.13 9.16 18.74
C GLU A 93 -17.22 8.76 17.74
N ALA A 94 -17.54 9.62 16.78
CA ALA A 94 -18.53 9.34 15.75
C ALA A 94 -18.06 8.27 14.75
N GLU A 95 -16.75 8.22 14.46
CA GLU A 95 -16.17 7.32 13.46
C GLU A 95 -14.86 6.68 14.00
N PRO A 96 -14.93 5.80 15.00
CA PRO A 96 -13.78 5.29 15.76
C PRO A 96 -12.82 4.42 14.93
N ASN A 97 -13.27 3.91 13.80
CA ASN A 97 -12.47 3.07 12.92
C ASN A 97 -11.74 3.86 11.83
N LYS A 98 -11.98 5.15 11.70
CA LYS A 98 -11.29 5.99 10.72
C LYS A 98 -9.86 6.31 11.15
N ARG A 99 -8.99 6.36 10.17
CA ARG A 99 -7.61 6.81 10.29
C ARG A 99 -7.54 8.28 9.86
N TRP A 100 -7.23 9.17 10.80
CA TRP A 100 -7.30 10.61 10.60
C TRP A 100 -5.96 11.20 10.20
N LEU A 101 -5.92 11.93 9.09
CA LEU A 101 -4.72 12.62 8.60
C LEU A 101 -4.83 14.13 8.77
N PRO A 102 -3.70 14.83 8.97
CA PRO A 102 -3.67 16.28 8.85
C PRO A 102 -4.15 16.73 7.46
N PRO A 103 -4.81 17.90 7.33
CA PRO A 103 -5.35 18.35 6.05
C PRO A 103 -4.33 18.40 4.91
N ALA A 104 -3.12 18.89 5.18
CA ALA A 104 -2.06 18.96 4.18
C ALA A 104 -1.66 17.56 3.66
N ASP A 105 -1.54 16.57 4.56
CA ASP A 105 -1.20 15.19 4.20
C ASP A 105 -2.37 14.53 3.45
N TYR A 106 -3.60 14.72 3.92
CA TYR A 106 -4.79 14.19 3.27
C TYR A 106 -4.92 14.70 1.83
N ASN A 107 -4.85 16.01 1.63
CA ASN A 107 -4.94 16.62 0.31
C ASN A 107 -3.82 16.15 -0.61
N MET A 108 -2.57 16.15 -0.13
CA MET A 108 -1.44 15.63 -0.90
C MET A 108 -1.66 14.16 -1.31
N CYS A 109 -2.18 13.31 -0.42
CA CYS A 109 -2.46 11.92 -0.76
C CYS A 109 -3.56 11.80 -1.83
N MET A 110 -4.60 12.64 -1.77
CA MET A 110 -5.67 12.67 -2.77
C MET A 110 -5.15 13.15 -4.13
N ASP A 111 -4.26 14.15 -4.16
CA ASP A 111 -3.62 14.62 -5.40
C ASP A 111 -2.73 13.52 -6.02
N VAL A 112 -1.94 12.82 -5.21
CA VAL A 112 -1.13 11.68 -5.65
C VAL A 112 -2.00 10.56 -6.21
N ALA A 113 -3.10 10.21 -5.55
CA ALA A 113 -4.03 9.20 -6.01
C ALA A 113 -4.74 9.63 -7.31
N GLY A 114 -5.10 10.90 -7.44
CA GLY A 114 -5.65 11.49 -8.66
C GLY A 114 -4.69 11.31 -9.83
N SER A 115 -3.42 11.73 -9.66
CA SER A 115 -2.40 11.57 -10.69
C SER A 115 -2.14 10.10 -11.05
N ALA A 116 -2.11 9.19 -10.07
CA ALA A 116 -2.00 7.76 -10.35
C ALA A 116 -3.14 7.27 -11.25
N ARG A 117 -4.37 7.69 -10.96
CA ARG A 117 -5.57 7.29 -11.70
C ARG A 117 -5.67 7.91 -13.10
N GLU A 118 -4.90 8.94 -13.40
CA GLU A 118 -4.75 9.45 -14.77
C GLU A 118 -3.81 8.59 -15.64
N HIS A 119 -3.04 7.68 -15.02
CA HIS A 119 -2.09 6.86 -15.77
C HIS A 119 -2.81 5.77 -16.59
N PRO A 120 -2.63 5.72 -17.95
CA PRO A 120 -3.40 4.83 -18.82
C PRO A 120 -3.31 3.34 -18.45
N LEU A 121 -2.10 2.85 -18.11
CA LEU A 121 -1.91 1.45 -17.72
C LEU A 121 -2.71 1.07 -16.49
N LEU A 122 -2.74 1.95 -15.46
CA LEU A 122 -3.52 1.67 -14.25
C LEU A 122 -5.01 1.58 -14.58
N MET A 123 -5.53 2.52 -15.37
CA MET A 123 -6.93 2.56 -15.74
C MET A 123 -7.33 1.35 -16.58
N GLU A 124 -6.49 0.96 -17.55
CA GLU A 124 -6.70 -0.26 -18.32
C GLU A 124 -6.78 -1.48 -17.38
N MET A 125 -5.85 -1.63 -16.46
CA MET A 125 -5.84 -2.74 -15.53
C MET A 125 -6.99 -2.71 -14.52
N LEU A 126 -7.34 -1.56 -13.95
CA LEU A 126 -8.42 -1.44 -12.96
C LEU A 126 -9.80 -1.86 -13.52
N TYR A 127 -10.07 -1.54 -14.77
CA TYR A 127 -11.36 -1.83 -15.41
C TYR A 127 -11.36 -3.13 -16.22
N HIS A 128 -10.24 -3.84 -16.28
CA HIS A 128 -10.20 -5.11 -16.99
C HIS A 128 -10.92 -6.23 -16.22
N PRO A 129 -11.84 -6.98 -16.85
CA PRO A 129 -12.65 -8.00 -16.13
C PRO A 129 -11.83 -9.12 -15.46
N ALA A 130 -10.63 -9.43 -15.98
CA ALA A 130 -9.74 -10.44 -15.43
C ALA A 130 -8.81 -9.89 -14.32
N SER A 131 -8.95 -8.62 -13.96
CA SER A 131 -8.12 -8.01 -12.92
C SER A 131 -8.65 -8.30 -11.51
N LYS A 132 -7.73 -8.57 -10.62
CA LYS A 132 -7.95 -8.84 -9.20
C LYS A 132 -7.26 -7.73 -8.42
N VAL A 133 -8.05 -6.87 -7.77
CA VAL A 133 -7.58 -5.74 -6.96
C VAL A 133 -7.49 -6.20 -5.51
N GLU A 134 -6.36 -5.96 -4.83
CA GLU A 134 -6.16 -6.27 -3.40
C GLU A 134 -6.54 -7.71 -2.99
N HIS A 135 -6.49 -8.67 -3.92
CA HIS A 135 -6.81 -10.07 -3.60
C HIS A 135 -5.68 -10.71 -2.81
N THR A 136 -6.03 -11.34 -1.70
CA THR A 136 -5.07 -12.01 -0.81
C THR A 136 -4.85 -13.47 -1.21
N GLY A 137 -3.60 -13.89 -1.25
CA GLY A 137 -3.20 -15.27 -1.45
C GLY A 137 -2.39 -15.82 -0.27
N PHE A 138 -2.62 -17.09 0.05
CA PHE A 138 -1.83 -17.83 1.04
C PHE A 138 -1.10 -18.97 0.34
N PHE A 139 0.16 -19.19 0.72
CA PHE A 139 1.01 -20.23 0.17
C PHE A 139 2.04 -20.67 1.22
N GLU A 140 2.87 -21.63 0.90
CA GLU A 140 3.87 -22.16 1.83
C GLU A 140 5.24 -22.17 1.18
N VAL A 141 6.27 -21.82 1.94
CA VAL A 141 7.68 -21.95 1.54
C VAL A 141 8.38 -22.78 2.62
N GLU A 142 8.84 -23.98 2.27
CA GLU A 142 9.57 -24.89 3.16
C GLU A 142 8.90 -25.04 4.56
N GLY A 143 7.59 -25.31 4.57
CA GLY A 143 6.82 -25.46 5.80
C GLY A 143 6.45 -24.14 6.50
N THR A 144 6.81 -23.00 5.94
CA THR A 144 6.48 -21.69 6.50
C THR A 144 5.28 -21.08 5.78
N ALA A 145 4.21 -20.81 6.53
CA ALA A 145 3.03 -20.14 5.99
C ALA A 145 3.37 -18.70 5.55
N CYS A 146 3.02 -18.39 4.32
CA CYS A 146 3.26 -17.08 3.70
C CYS A 146 1.99 -16.50 3.12
N LYS A 147 1.96 -15.18 2.96
CA LYS A 147 0.84 -14.45 2.35
C LYS A 147 1.32 -13.36 1.41
N VAL A 148 0.51 -13.09 0.39
CA VAL A 148 0.69 -11.98 -0.55
C VAL A 148 -0.63 -11.28 -0.78
N ARG A 149 -0.53 -10.01 -1.12
CA ARG A 149 -1.64 -9.20 -1.62
C ARG A 149 -1.09 -8.27 -2.69
N PRO A 150 -1.13 -8.68 -3.97
CA PRO A 150 -0.82 -7.77 -5.06
C PRO A 150 -1.83 -6.62 -5.10
N ASP A 151 -1.37 -5.40 -5.33
CA ASP A 151 -2.23 -4.24 -5.53
C ASP A 151 -3.19 -4.50 -6.70
N LEU A 152 -2.63 -5.01 -7.83
CA LEU A 152 -3.39 -5.44 -8.99
C LEU A 152 -2.74 -6.67 -9.63
N TYR A 153 -3.53 -7.66 -9.98
CA TYR A 153 -3.10 -8.80 -10.79
C TYR A 153 -4.13 -9.08 -11.90
N ASN A 154 -3.70 -9.01 -13.14
CA ASN A 154 -4.52 -9.41 -14.28
C ASN A 154 -4.19 -10.85 -14.68
N SER A 155 -5.16 -11.77 -14.51
CA SER A 155 -4.96 -13.20 -14.72
C SER A 155 -4.93 -13.60 -16.20
N GLU A 156 -5.39 -12.76 -17.12
CA GLU A 156 -5.39 -13.01 -18.55
C GLU A 156 -4.04 -12.70 -19.19
N ASN A 157 -3.52 -11.48 -18.97
CA ASN A 157 -2.22 -11.09 -19.52
C ASN A 157 -1.03 -11.46 -18.62
N GLY A 158 -1.28 -11.79 -17.34
CA GLY A 158 -0.26 -12.17 -16.36
C GLY A 158 0.52 -11.00 -15.77
N MET A 159 0.02 -9.77 -15.88
CA MET A 159 0.66 -8.60 -15.31
C MET A 159 0.30 -8.43 -13.85
N VAL A 160 1.32 -8.20 -13.02
CA VAL A 160 1.20 -7.73 -11.63
C VAL A 160 1.61 -6.28 -11.60
N LEU A 161 0.76 -5.42 -11.08
CA LEU A 161 1.08 -4.00 -10.86
C LEU A 161 1.10 -3.71 -9.37
N ASP A 162 2.09 -2.94 -8.95
CA ASP A 162 2.31 -2.53 -7.57
C ASP A 162 2.54 -1.02 -7.52
N LEU A 163 1.70 -0.31 -6.79
CA LEU A 163 1.72 1.15 -6.68
C LEU A 163 2.76 1.59 -5.65
N LYS A 164 3.63 2.51 -6.01
CA LYS A 164 4.64 3.07 -5.11
C LYS A 164 4.62 4.59 -5.12
N THR A 165 4.64 5.19 -3.95
CA THR A 165 4.89 6.61 -3.82
C THR A 165 6.38 6.88 -3.57
N THR A 166 6.92 7.90 -4.21
CA THR A 166 8.36 8.24 -4.14
C THR A 166 8.58 9.76 -4.01
N LEU A 167 9.82 10.15 -3.76
CA LEU A 167 10.26 11.54 -3.85
C LEU A 167 10.83 11.88 -5.24
N ASP A 168 11.24 10.85 -6.00
CA ASP A 168 11.86 10.99 -7.31
C ASP A 168 11.45 9.76 -8.14
N ALA A 169 10.60 9.99 -9.14
CA ALA A 169 10.11 8.96 -10.06
C ALA A 169 11.03 8.75 -11.25
N SER A 170 12.17 9.46 -11.37
CA SER A 170 13.16 9.18 -12.41
C SER A 170 13.71 7.77 -12.28
N GLU A 171 14.21 7.20 -13.37
CA GLU A 171 14.84 5.88 -13.38
C GLU A 171 15.92 5.75 -12.30
N LYS A 172 16.80 6.75 -12.17
CA LYS A 172 17.86 6.78 -11.16
C LYS A 172 17.31 6.86 -9.74
N GLY A 173 16.31 7.70 -9.50
CA GLY A 173 15.65 7.86 -8.19
C GLY A 173 14.92 6.59 -7.78
N PHE A 174 14.15 6.01 -8.69
CA PHE A 174 13.43 4.78 -8.41
C PHE A 174 14.36 3.57 -8.25
N ALA A 175 15.42 3.45 -9.06
CA ALA A 175 16.43 2.39 -8.87
C ALA A 175 17.10 2.44 -7.48
N LYS A 176 17.27 3.63 -6.91
CA LYS A 176 17.73 3.79 -5.53
C LYS A 176 16.69 3.27 -4.54
N SER A 177 15.42 3.59 -4.76
CA SER A 177 14.30 3.12 -3.94
C SER A 177 14.15 1.60 -4.01
N VAL A 178 14.28 0.99 -5.19
CA VAL A 178 14.27 -0.49 -5.39
C VAL A 178 15.30 -1.18 -4.49
N ARG A 179 16.54 -0.66 -4.47
CA ARG A 179 17.60 -1.21 -3.61
C ARG A 179 17.33 -0.97 -2.12
N GLN A 180 16.97 0.25 -1.75
CA GLN A 180 16.76 0.65 -0.35
C GLN A 180 15.61 -0.13 0.29
N PHE A 181 14.47 -0.24 -0.40
CA PHE A 181 13.27 -0.86 0.13
C PHE A 181 13.11 -2.34 -0.27
N GLY A 182 14.02 -2.87 -1.10
CA GLY A 182 14.03 -4.27 -1.52
C GLY A 182 12.85 -4.65 -2.39
N TYR A 183 12.44 -3.78 -3.30
CA TYR A 183 11.30 -4.02 -4.19
C TYR A 183 11.53 -5.21 -5.14
N ALA A 184 12.79 -5.48 -5.53
CA ALA A 184 13.11 -6.67 -6.29
C ALA A 184 12.76 -7.97 -5.53
N PHE A 185 13.01 -8.01 -4.20
CA PHE A 185 12.59 -9.12 -3.36
C PHE A 185 11.05 -9.24 -3.30
N GLN A 186 10.36 -8.11 -3.14
CA GLN A 186 8.89 -8.10 -3.13
C GLN A 186 8.33 -8.67 -4.45
N ALA A 187 8.84 -8.22 -5.58
CA ALA A 187 8.41 -8.69 -6.90
C ALA A 187 8.64 -10.20 -7.05
N ALA A 188 9.84 -10.70 -6.74
CA ALA A 188 10.16 -12.12 -6.79
C ALA A 188 9.27 -12.95 -5.86
N PHE A 189 9.02 -12.48 -4.64
CA PHE A 189 8.15 -13.14 -3.67
C PHE A 189 6.71 -13.24 -4.18
N TYR A 190 6.16 -12.16 -4.74
CA TYR A 190 4.80 -12.14 -5.29
C TYR A 190 4.67 -13.02 -6.53
N MET A 191 5.62 -12.95 -7.46
CA MET A 191 5.63 -13.80 -8.66
C MET A 191 5.72 -15.29 -8.31
N THR A 192 6.54 -15.65 -7.31
CA THR A 192 6.65 -17.02 -6.82
C THR A 192 5.35 -17.49 -6.16
N ALA A 193 4.76 -16.67 -5.31
CA ALA A 193 3.50 -16.98 -4.65
C ALA A 193 2.37 -17.22 -5.66
N LEU A 194 2.23 -16.36 -6.65
CA LEU A 194 1.22 -16.50 -7.70
C LEU A 194 1.41 -17.80 -8.49
N ARG A 195 2.65 -18.14 -8.86
CA ARG A 195 2.94 -19.40 -9.55
C ARG A 195 2.59 -20.64 -8.71
N GLN A 196 2.90 -20.64 -7.41
CA GLN A 196 2.54 -21.73 -6.50
C GLN A 196 1.03 -21.89 -6.34
N MET A 197 0.28 -20.82 -6.46
CA MET A 197 -1.19 -20.83 -6.44
C MET A 197 -1.83 -21.23 -7.76
N GLY A 198 -1.03 -21.58 -8.78
CA GLY A 198 -1.51 -21.99 -10.10
C GLY A 198 -1.81 -20.84 -11.06
N GLU A 199 -1.52 -19.59 -10.65
CA GLU A 199 -1.61 -18.44 -11.53
C GLU A 199 -0.41 -18.37 -12.49
N ARG A 200 -0.50 -17.57 -13.55
CA ARG A 200 0.54 -17.46 -14.59
C ARG A 200 1.08 -16.03 -14.69
N PRO A 201 1.72 -15.51 -13.64
CA PRO A 201 2.28 -14.16 -13.70
C PRO A 201 3.46 -14.13 -14.68
N LYS A 202 3.49 -13.13 -15.57
CA LYS A 202 4.51 -12.94 -16.59
C LYS A 202 5.41 -11.75 -16.30
N GLN A 203 4.83 -10.67 -15.82
CA GLN A 203 5.55 -9.40 -15.63
C GLN A 203 5.14 -8.75 -14.30
N PHE A 204 6.12 -8.15 -13.62
CA PHE A 204 5.89 -7.30 -12.46
C PHE A 204 6.23 -5.84 -12.80
N VAL A 205 5.26 -4.97 -12.64
CA VAL A 205 5.38 -3.55 -12.97
C VAL A 205 5.14 -2.72 -11.72
N PHE A 206 6.03 -1.78 -11.45
CA PHE A 206 5.81 -0.74 -10.47
C PHE A 206 5.22 0.49 -11.16
N LEU A 207 4.05 0.93 -10.72
CA LEU A 207 3.55 2.28 -11.01
C LEU A 207 4.03 3.20 -9.89
N VAL A 208 4.85 4.16 -10.25
CA VAL A 208 5.53 5.06 -9.30
C VAL A 208 4.94 6.45 -9.45
N VAL A 209 4.58 7.08 -8.33
CA VAL A 209 4.01 8.44 -8.31
C VAL A 209 4.80 9.30 -7.33
N GLU A 210 5.18 10.50 -7.76
CA GLU A 210 5.83 11.47 -6.87
C GLU A 210 4.84 12.07 -5.87
N LYS A 211 5.36 12.36 -4.66
CA LYS A 211 4.58 12.97 -3.56
C LYS A 211 4.49 14.49 -3.64
N THR A 212 5.16 15.09 -4.62
CA THR A 212 5.22 16.55 -4.79
C THR A 212 4.74 16.92 -6.18
N ALA A 213 4.07 18.07 -6.28
CA ALA A 213 3.63 18.57 -7.59
C ALA A 213 4.79 18.66 -8.59
N PRO A 214 4.57 18.27 -9.85
CA PRO A 214 3.28 17.96 -10.48
C PRO A 214 2.81 16.51 -10.32
N PHE A 215 3.26 15.76 -9.30
CA PHE A 215 2.91 14.37 -9.00
C PHE A 215 3.23 13.42 -10.18
N ALA A 216 4.42 13.58 -10.74
CA ALA A 216 4.85 12.83 -11.93
C ALA A 216 4.74 11.32 -11.73
N THR A 217 4.31 10.61 -12.78
CA THR A 217 4.15 9.17 -12.79
C THR A 217 5.15 8.51 -13.73
N ALA A 218 5.60 7.30 -13.37
CA ALA A 218 6.43 6.45 -14.22
C ALA A 218 6.10 4.97 -13.99
N CYS A 219 6.31 4.14 -15.01
CA CYS A 219 6.20 2.69 -14.89
C CYS A 219 7.55 2.02 -15.08
N TYR A 220 7.87 1.08 -14.22
CA TYR A 220 9.10 0.29 -14.27
C TYR A 220 8.79 -1.19 -14.18
N ALA A 221 9.20 -1.94 -15.19
CA ALA A 221 9.22 -3.40 -15.14
C ALA A 221 10.58 -3.88 -14.64
N LEU A 222 10.60 -4.86 -13.75
CA LEU A 222 11.83 -5.57 -13.44
C LEU A 222 12.04 -6.67 -14.49
N GLU A 223 13.19 -6.64 -15.14
CA GLU A 223 13.63 -7.76 -15.97
C GLU A 223 14.00 -8.95 -15.10
N ASN A 224 13.65 -10.16 -15.56
CA ASN A 224 13.96 -11.43 -14.88
C ASN A 224 15.43 -11.79 -15.02
#